data_04201061e56e7165873bbc4dcc4353e3
#
_entry.id   04201061e56e7165873bbc4dcc4353e3
#
_cell.length_a   1.000
_cell.length_b   1.000
_cell.length_c   1.000
_cell.angle_alpha   90.00
_cell.angle_beta   90.00
_cell.angle_gamma   90.00
#
_symmetry.space_group_name_H-M   'P 1'
#
loop_
_entity.id
_entity.type
_entity.pdbx_description
1 polymer ?
#
loop_
_entity_poly.entity_id
_entity_poly.type
_entity_poly.pdbx_seq_one_letter_code
_entity_poly.pdbx_strand_id
1 'polypeptide(L)'
;MAAALAAVLLAGCGSGSTGGGGDDDGFTGSVVDPPFEVAATPLTDTEGKPFSLADDTDARLTLVFFGYTQCPDICTIVMQTLTSGLNRLSDEEREQVEVVFVTTDPATDSAGVLRDYLDRFDPAYVGARSDLDTIATVAESVGVFVADGEELESGGYDLGSHGTYVIAVDGNDEAPMFWRQDTSAAQFASDISGLLGDA
;
A
#
# COMPACT_ATOMS: atom_id res chain seq x y z
N MET A 1 23.48 -30.11 -68.17
CA MET A 1 23.27 -28.78 -67.62
C MET A 1 22.32 -28.90 -66.43
N ALA A 2 22.84 -28.96 -65.23
CA ALA A 2 22.08 -29.09 -63.99
C ALA A 2 22.18 -27.79 -63.24
N ALA A 3 21.05 -27.13 -63.00
CA ALA A 3 20.95 -25.91 -62.19
C ALA A 3 20.60 -26.28 -60.75
N ALA A 4 21.52 -26.03 -59.81
CA ALA A 4 21.30 -26.22 -58.37
C ALA A 4 20.67 -24.94 -57.81
N LEU A 5 19.49 -25.06 -57.26
CA LEU A 5 18.84 -24.03 -56.45
C LEU A 5 19.38 -24.14 -55.00
N ALA A 6 20.06 -23.09 -54.52
CA ALA A 6 20.45 -22.95 -53.14
C ALA A 6 19.34 -22.24 -52.33
N ALA A 7 18.73 -22.96 -51.40
CA ALA A 7 17.78 -22.39 -50.44
C ALA A 7 18.55 -21.76 -49.29
N VAL A 8 18.38 -20.44 -49.11
CA VAL A 8 18.95 -19.69 -47.97
C VAL A 8 17.92 -19.71 -46.86
N LEU A 9 18.22 -20.41 -45.77
CA LEU A 9 17.46 -20.38 -44.54
C LEU A 9 17.90 -19.12 -43.71
N LEU A 10 17.00 -18.13 -43.64
CA LEU A 10 17.16 -17.01 -42.70
C LEU A 10 16.77 -17.51 -41.29
N ALA A 11 17.79 -17.72 -40.47
CA ALA A 11 17.60 -17.88 -39.01
C ALA A 11 17.26 -16.50 -38.45
N GLY A 12 16.01 -16.27 -38.09
CA GLY A 12 15.55 -15.12 -37.34
C GLY A 12 16.04 -15.21 -35.92
N CYS A 13 16.99 -14.34 -35.50
CA CYS A 13 17.34 -14.10 -34.12
C CYS A 13 16.15 -13.40 -33.45
N GLY A 14 15.37 -14.16 -32.68
CA GLY A 14 14.44 -13.60 -31.74
C GLY A 14 15.22 -12.89 -30.62
N SER A 15 15.15 -11.55 -30.61
CA SER A 15 15.62 -10.74 -29.49
C SER A 15 14.74 -11.06 -28.29
N GLY A 16 15.26 -11.87 -27.37
CA GLY A 16 14.66 -12.05 -26.07
C GLY A 16 14.75 -10.74 -25.31
N SER A 17 13.63 -10.04 -25.19
CA SER A 17 13.47 -9.00 -24.20
C SER A 17 13.47 -9.68 -22.84
N THR A 18 14.56 -9.52 -22.09
CA THR A 18 14.56 -9.74 -20.65
C THR A 18 13.80 -8.58 -20.00
N GLY A 19 12.47 -8.64 -20.08
CA GLY A 19 11.58 -7.86 -19.25
C GLY A 19 11.55 -8.52 -17.86
N GLY A 20 11.72 -7.73 -16.81
CA GLY A 20 11.63 -8.21 -15.43
C GLY A 20 10.32 -8.95 -15.19
N GLY A 21 10.38 -9.99 -14.38
CA GLY A 21 9.25 -10.78 -14.00
C GLY A 21 8.18 -9.90 -13.33
N GLY A 22 7.07 -9.75 -14.00
CA GLY A 22 5.77 -9.54 -13.44
C GLY A 22 5.04 -10.83 -13.75
N ASP A 23 4.67 -11.53 -12.72
CA ASP A 23 3.72 -12.62 -12.84
C ASP A 23 2.46 -12.02 -13.43
N ASP A 24 1.89 -12.67 -14.49
CA ASP A 24 0.79 -12.13 -15.26
C ASP A 24 -0.56 -12.44 -14.54
N ASP A 25 -0.61 -12.10 -13.25
CA ASP A 25 -1.76 -12.32 -12.36
C ASP A 25 -2.90 -11.33 -12.62
N GLY A 26 -2.73 -10.44 -13.62
CA GLY A 26 -3.73 -9.45 -14.00
C GLY A 26 -3.79 -8.21 -13.10
N PHE A 27 -3.02 -8.17 -12.01
CA PHE A 27 -2.91 -7.04 -11.10
C PHE A 27 -1.82 -6.05 -11.53
N THR A 28 -2.03 -4.77 -11.18
CA THR A 28 -1.01 -3.72 -11.36
C THR A 28 -0.19 -3.51 -10.09
N GLY A 29 -0.74 -3.88 -8.93
CA GLY A 29 -0.02 -4.00 -7.67
C GLY A 29 1.00 -5.12 -7.71
N SER A 30 1.97 -5.07 -6.80
CA SER A 30 2.98 -6.12 -6.63
C SER A 30 2.43 -7.21 -5.71
N VAL A 31 2.29 -8.42 -6.24
CA VAL A 31 1.90 -9.60 -5.45
C VAL A 31 3.09 -10.05 -4.58
N VAL A 32 2.79 -10.48 -3.38
CA VAL A 32 3.76 -11.01 -2.40
C VAL A 32 3.46 -12.48 -2.16
N ASP A 33 4.41 -13.34 -2.52
CA ASP A 33 4.28 -14.79 -2.35
C ASP A 33 5.57 -15.38 -1.71
N PRO A 34 5.52 -15.97 -0.50
CA PRO A 34 4.34 -16.01 0.36
C PRO A 34 3.96 -14.62 0.90
N PRO A 35 2.66 -14.38 1.25
CA PRO A 35 2.23 -13.11 1.80
C PRO A 35 2.92 -12.82 3.15
N PHE A 36 3.00 -11.55 3.52
CA PHE A 36 3.51 -11.19 4.84
C PHE A 36 2.45 -11.49 5.91
N GLU A 37 2.89 -11.94 7.08
CA GLU A 37 2.04 -12.11 8.26
C GLU A 37 1.98 -10.78 9.05
N VAL A 38 0.78 -10.23 9.22
CA VAL A 38 0.56 -8.95 9.92
C VAL A 38 0.77 -9.12 11.42
N ALA A 39 1.59 -8.28 12.03
CA ALA A 39 1.83 -8.32 13.47
C ALA A 39 0.59 -7.86 14.26
N ALA A 40 0.17 -8.68 15.23
CA ALA A 40 -0.89 -8.33 16.20
C ALA A 40 -0.37 -7.37 17.30
N THR A 41 0.45 -6.40 16.92
CA THR A 41 1.04 -5.43 17.84
C THR A 41 0.06 -4.27 18.06
N PRO A 42 -0.33 -3.96 19.32
CA PRO A 42 -1.33 -2.95 19.57
C PRO A 42 -0.82 -1.54 19.30
N LEU A 43 -1.60 -0.80 18.54
CA LEU A 43 -1.53 0.64 18.31
C LEU A 43 -2.63 1.34 19.14
N THR A 44 -2.83 2.61 18.89
CA THR A 44 -3.94 3.39 19.48
C THR A 44 -4.61 4.18 18.36
N ASP A 45 -5.92 4.11 18.26
CA ASP A 45 -6.69 4.87 17.29
C ASP A 45 -6.83 6.36 17.67
N THR A 46 -7.48 7.15 16.81
CA THR A 46 -7.73 8.58 17.06
C THR A 46 -8.76 8.84 18.14
N GLU A 47 -9.49 7.84 18.63
CA GLU A 47 -10.40 7.92 19.77
C GLU A 47 -9.71 7.52 21.10
N GLY A 48 -8.46 7.09 21.03
CA GLY A 48 -7.68 6.65 22.19
C GLY A 48 -7.94 5.19 22.61
N LYS A 49 -8.54 4.40 21.73
CA LYS A 49 -8.79 2.98 21.96
C LYS A 49 -7.61 2.15 21.45
N PRO A 50 -7.30 1.01 22.10
CA PRO A 50 -6.40 0.03 21.50
C PRO A 50 -6.90 -0.39 20.12
N PHE A 51 -5.98 -0.55 19.17
CA PHE A 51 -6.26 -0.97 17.80
C PHE A 51 -5.11 -1.83 17.28
N SER A 52 -5.42 -2.96 16.66
CA SER A 52 -4.45 -3.86 16.03
C SER A 52 -4.83 -4.06 14.56
N LEU A 53 -3.85 -4.02 13.68
CA LEU A 53 -4.09 -4.29 12.26
C LEU A 53 -4.55 -5.74 12.00
N ALA A 54 -4.16 -6.68 12.88
CA ALA A 54 -4.53 -8.07 12.75
C ALA A 54 -5.86 -8.41 13.48
N ASP A 55 -6.11 -7.80 14.66
CA ASP A 55 -7.21 -8.25 15.53
C ASP A 55 -8.47 -7.38 15.41
N ASP A 56 -8.35 -6.13 14.94
CA ASP A 56 -9.42 -5.12 15.00
C ASP A 56 -9.87 -4.62 13.62
N THR A 57 -9.47 -5.30 12.53
CA THR A 57 -9.96 -5.03 11.18
C THR A 57 -10.96 -6.12 10.78
N ASP A 58 -12.25 -5.74 10.70
CA ASP A 58 -13.34 -6.67 10.34
C ASP A 58 -13.63 -6.68 8.83
N ALA A 59 -12.95 -5.83 8.06
CA ALA A 59 -13.15 -5.73 6.63
C ALA A 59 -12.53 -6.93 5.90
N ARG A 60 -13.13 -7.29 4.78
CA ARG A 60 -12.56 -8.34 3.91
C ARG A 60 -11.22 -7.93 3.32
N LEU A 61 -11.00 -6.63 3.17
CA LEU A 61 -9.76 -6.04 2.69
C LEU A 61 -9.48 -4.75 3.45
N THR A 62 -8.34 -4.68 4.12
CA THR A 62 -7.86 -3.47 4.79
C THR A 62 -6.69 -2.88 3.99
N LEU A 63 -6.79 -1.61 3.64
CA LEU A 63 -5.75 -0.87 2.92
C LEU A 63 -4.96 -0.04 3.92
N VAL A 64 -3.71 -0.41 4.15
CA VAL A 64 -2.84 0.22 5.15
C VAL A 64 -1.84 1.15 4.46
N PHE A 65 -1.73 2.37 4.97
CA PHE A 65 -0.73 3.33 4.51
C PHE A 65 0.03 3.92 5.69
N PHE A 66 1.36 3.84 5.63
CA PHE A 66 2.27 4.47 6.60
C PHE A 66 2.69 5.84 6.07
N GLY A 67 2.45 6.88 6.85
CA GLY A 67 2.74 8.24 6.45
C GLY A 67 2.62 9.24 7.59
N TYR A 68 2.67 10.54 7.29
CA TYR A 68 2.52 11.60 8.31
C TYR A 68 1.77 12.81 7.74
N THR A 69 1.10 13.55 8.63
CA THR A 69 0.14 14.59 8.20
C THR A 69 0.79 15.80 7.57
N GLN A 70 2.04 16.11 7.92
CA GLN A 70 2.81 17.24 7.39
C GLN A 70 3.71 16.86 6.22
N CYS A 71 3.51 15.68 5.62
CA CYS A 71 4.24 15.27 4.43
C CYS A 71 4.03 16.29 3.29
N PRO A 72 5.10 16.93 2.79
CA PRO A 72 4.97 18.06 1.89
C PRO A 72 4.41 17.68 0.52
N ASP A 73 4.58 16.42 0.10
CA ASP A 73 4.32 16.01 -1.26
C ASP A 73 3.44 14.77 -1.38
N ILE A 74 3.97 13.61 -1.00
CA ILE A 74 3.45 12.33 -1.52
C ILE A 74 2.26 11.77 -0.74
N CYS A 75 2.21 11.89 0.60
CA CYS A 75 1.17 11.25 1.40
C CYS A 75 -0.23 11.73 1.02
N THR A 76 -0.41 13.04 0.83
CA THR A 76 -1.69 13.62 0.42
C THR A 76 -2.10 13.14 -0.98
N ILE A 77 -1.13 13.04 -1.91
CA ILE A 77 -1.39 12.56 -3.28
C ILE A 77 -1.83 11.09 -3.25
N VAL A 78 -1.12 10.24 -2.52
CA VAL A 78 -1.47 8.82 -2.40
C VAL A 78 -2.87 8.65 -1.80
N MET A 79 -3.16 9.33 -0.68
CA MET A 79 -4.47 9.26 -0.01
C MET A 79 -5.61 9.76 -0.91
N GLN A 80 -5.42 10.86 -1.65
CA GLN A 80 -6.40 11.34 -2.63
C GLN A 80 -6.62 10.36 -3.77
N THR A 81 -5.54 9.76 -4.29
CA THR A 81 -5.62 8.80 -5.39
C THR A 81 -6.30 7.52 -4.94
N LEU A 82 -5.96 7.01 -3.76
CA LEU A 82 -6.61 5.85 -3.14
C LEU A 82 -8.11 6.12 -2.95
N THR A 83 -8.48 7.23 -2.31
CA THR A 83 -9.88 7.62 -2.12
C THR A 83 -10.62 7.73 -3.47
N SER A 84 -9.96 8.29 -4.49
CA SER A 84 -10.53 8.34 -5.84
C SER A 84 -10.69 6.97 -6.48
N GLY A 85 -9.85 6.01 -6.14
CA GLY A 85 -9.98 4.61 -6.53
C GLY A 85 -11.18 3.96 -5.85
N LEU A 86 -11.28 4.10 -4.54
CA LEU A 86 -12.39 3.56 -3.74
C LEU A 86 -13.76 4.11 -4.18
N ASN A 87 -13.83 5.37 -4.59
CA ASN A 87 -15.05 5.99 -5.12
C ASN A 87 -15.48 5.45 -6.52
N ARG A 88 -14.69 4.55 -7.12
CA ARG A 88 -15.02 3.87 -8.38
C ARG A 88 -15.56 2.47 -8.18
N LEU A 89 -15.43 1.94 -6.96
CA LEU A 89 -15.99 0.65 -6.57
C LEU A 89 -17.53 0.74 -6.52
N SER A 90 -18.20 -0.39 -6.66
CA SER A 90 -19.62 -0.49 -6.32
C SER A 90 -19.81 -0.28 -4.81
N ASP A 91 -21.03 0.09 -4.40
CA ASP A 91 -21.36 0.26 -2.98
C ASP A 91 -21.09 -1.04 -2.19
N GLU A 92 -21.39 -2.20 -2.78
CA GLU A 92 -21.17 -3.51 -2.20
C GLU A 92 -19.67 -3.83 -2.00
N GLU A 93 -18.82 -3.48 -2.96
CA GLU A 93 -17.37 -3.63 -2.81
C GLU A 93 -16.81 -2.64 -1.81
N ARG A 94 -17.29 -1.39 -1.83
CA ARG A 94 -16.80 -0.33 -0.93
C ARG A 94 -17.06 -0.66 0.54
N GLU A 95 -18.19 -1.29 0.86
CA GLU A 95 -18.55 -1.74 2.21
C GLU A 95 -17.62 -2.84 2.75
N GLN A 96 -16.87 -3.51 1.88
CA GLN A 96 -15.92 -4.58 2.24
C GLN A 96 -14.48 -4.08 2.44
N VAL A 97 -14.25 -2.78 2.25
CA VAL A 97 -12.91 -2.20 2.30
C VAL A 97 -12.79 -1.19 3.43
N GLU A 98 -11.80 -1.36 4.26
CA GLU A 98 -11.37 -0.40 5.28
C GLU A 98 -10.05 0.27 4.89
N VAL A 99 -9.83 1.48 5.37
CA VAL A 99 -8.55 2.19 5.19
C VAL A 99 -7.99 2.57 6.54
N VAL A 100 -6.75 2.16 6.79
CA VAL A 100 -6.00 2.48 7.99
C VAL A 100 -4.76 3.30 7.63
N PHE A 101 -4.65 4.48 8.21
CA PHE A 101 -3.47 5.32 8.14
C PHE A 101 -2.69 5.21 9.44
N VAL A 102 -1.47 4.69 9.39
CA VAL A 102 -0.56 4.61 10.54
C VAL A 102 0.44 5.75 10.46
N THR A 103 0.44 6.64 11.46
CA THR A 103 1.40 7.76 11.42
C THR A 103 2.83 7.30 11.66
N THR A 104 3.76 7.83 10.89
CA THR A 104 5.20 7.65 11.07
C THR A 104 5.86 8.83 11.82
N ASP A 105 5.08 9.87 12.17
CA ASP A 105 5.51 11.00 12.99
C ASP A 105 4.60 11.19 14.21
N PRO A 106 4.62 10.25 15.18
CA PRO A 106 3.74 10.32 16.34
C PRO A 106 4.02 11.51 17.26
N ALA A 107 5.17 12.16 17.12
CA ALA A 107 5.53 13.35 17.90
C ALA A 107 4.70 14.56 17.47
N THR A 108 4.44 14.71 16.17
CA THR A 108 3.70 15.83 15.59
C THR A 108 2.22 15.48 15.38
N ASP A 109 1.95 14.25 14.96
CA ASP A 109 0.62 13.75 14.63
C ASP A 109 -0.12 13.31 15.91
N SER A 110 -0.63 14.25 16.69
CA SER A 110 -1.57 13.93 17.77
C SER A 110 -2.84 13.29 17.22
N ALA A 111 -3.62 12.60 18.06
CA ALA A 111 -4.89 11.98 17.66
C ALA A 111 -5.84 12.96 16.94
N GLY A 112 -5.94 14.21 17.45
CA GLY A 112 -6.76 15.25 16.82
C GLY A 112 -6.22 15.71 15.47
N VAL A 113 -4.90 15.91 15.35
CA VAL A 113 -4.25 16.29 14.07
C VAL A 113 -4.45 15.22 13.02
N LEU A 114 -4.27 13.95 13.41
CA LEU A 114 -4.46 12.80 12.53
C LEU A 114 -5.93 12.68 12.09
N ARG A 115 -6.89 12.88 13.00
CA ARG A 115 -8.33 12.85 12.66
C ARG A 115 -8.69 13.96 11.70
N ASP A 116 -8.27 15.20 11.98
CA ASP A 116 -8.51 16.37 11.11
C ASP A 116 -7.90 16.20 9.71
N TYR A 117 -6.79 15.46 9.61
CA TYR A 117 -6.17 15.13 8.33
C TYR A 117 -7.00 14.11 7.56
N LEU A 118 -7.44 13.03 8.19
CA LEU A 118 -8.17 11.94 7.55
C LEU A 118 -9.59 12.35 7.14
N ASP A 119 -10.26 13.22 7.92
CA ASP A 119 -11.58 13.74 7.60
C ASP A 119 -11.66 14.52 6.28
N ARG A 120 -10.52 14.92 5.73
CA ARG A 120 -10.46 15.54 4.39
C ARG A 120 -10.63 14.54 3.25
N PHE A 121 -10.43 13.26 3.52
CA PHE A 121 -10.57 12.17 2.55
C PHE A 121 -11.85 11.40 2.78
N ASP A 122 -11.99 10.79 3.95
CA ASP A 122 -13.19 10.07 4.37
C ASP A 122 -13.21 9.97 5.91
N PRO A 123 -14.28 10.41 6.59
CA PRO A 123 -14.40 10.27 8.04
C PRO A 123 -14.38 8.81 8.55
N ALA A 124 -14.64 7.84 7.68
CA ALA A 124 -14.60 6.42 8.01
C ALA A 124 -13.16 5.87 8.08
N TYR A 125 -12.15 6.60 7.61
CA TYR A 125 -10.77 6.12 7.67
C TYR A 125 -10.28 6.07 9.11
N VAL A 126 -9.62 4.97 9.45
CA VAL A 126 -9.02 4.78 10.77
C VAL A 126 -7.63 5.41 10.79
N GLY A 127 -7.36 6.20 11.81
CA GLY A 127 -6.02 6.72 12.08
C GLY A 127 -5.43 5.97 13.27
N ALA A 128 -4.24 5.40 13.11
CA ALA A 128 -3.56 4.66 14.14
C ALA A 128 -2.19 5.28 14.46
N ARG A 129 -1.78 5.22 15.72
CA ARG A 129 -0.55 5.79 16.25
C ARG A 129 0.00 4.99 17.42
N SER A 130 1.31 5.07 17.66
CA SER A 130 2.01 4.55 18.85
C SER A 130 3.34 5.29 19.01
N ASP A 131 4.26 4.78 19.85
CA ASP A 131 5.67 5.16 19.77
C ASP A 131 6.29 4.61 18.45
N LEU A 132 7.38 5.23 18.03
CA LEU A 132 7.99 4.95 16.72
C LEU A 132 8.52 3.51 16.61
N ASP A 133 9.05 2.94 17.70
CA ASP A 133 9.56 1.56 17.72
C ASP A 133 8.43 0.55 17.48
N THR A 134 7.29 0.80 18.10
CA THR A 134 6.06 0.00 17.90
C THR A 134 5.55 0.12 16.46
N ILE A 135 5.51 1.33 15.92
CA ILE A 135 5.12 1.59 14.51
C ILE A 135 6.08 0.88 13.56
N ALA A 136 7.39 0.98 13.79
CA ALA A 136 8.40 0.30 12.96
C ALA A 136 8.21 -1.22 12.98
N THR A 137 7.89 -1.81 14.13
CA THR A 137 7.61 -3.25 14.26
C THR A 137 6.40 -3.67 13.41
N VAL A 138 5.31 -2.89 13.45
CA VAL A 138 4.11 -3.17 12.64
C VAL A 138 4.42 -2.99 11.16
N ALA A 139 5.13 -1.93 10.79
CA ALA A 139 5.50 -1.65 9.40
C ALA A 139 6.40 -2.76 8.81
N GLU A 140 7.39 -3.23 9.58
CA GLU A 140 8.29 -4.32 9.16
C GLU A 140 7.51 -5.61 8.88
N SER A 141 6.48 -5.91 9.66
CA SER A 141 5.67 -7.12 9.48
C SER A 141 4.95 -7.16 8.13
N VAL A 142 4.70 -6.03 7.51
CA VAL A 142 4.08 -5.90 6.18
C VAL A 142 5.07 -5.42 5.10
N GLY A 143 6.36 -5.56 5.35
CA GLY A 143 7.42 -5.25 4.40
C GLY A 143 7.67 -3.74 4.19
N VAL A 144 7.19 -2.90 5.09
CA VAL A 144 7.44 -1.45 5.06
C VAL A 144 8.55 -1.11 6.05
N PHE A 145 9.58 -0.45 5.56
CA PHE A 145 10.66 0.04 6.42
C PHE A 145 10.31 1.45 6.91
N VAL A 146 10.28 1.61 8.22
CA VAL A 146 10.14 2.91 8.91
C VAL A 146 11.41 3.10 9.73
N ALA A 147 12.25 4.04 9.34
CA ALA A 147 13.44 4.43 10.11
C ALA A 147 13.18 5.70 10.92
N ASP A 148 13.94 5.87 12.00
CA ASP A 148 14.16 7.20 12.58
C ASP A 148 14.75 8.09 11.49
N GLY A 149 13.94 9.02 10.96
CA GLY A 149 14.41 10.00 9.99
C GLY A 149 15.50 10.86 10.64
N GLU A 150 16.51 11.30 9.86
CA GLU A 150 17.41 12.35 10.34
C GLU A 150 16.58 13.61 10.63
N GLU A 151 16.74 14.17 11.82
CA GLU A 151 16.11 15.44 12.15
C GLU A 151 16.67 16.52 11.22
N LEU A 152 15.80 17.09 10.41
CA LEU A 152 16.17 18.20 9.52
C LEU A 152 16.40 19.48 10.32
N GLU A 153 17.29 20.35 9.86
CA GLU A 153 17.52 21.68 10.48
C GLU A 153 16.23 22.51 10.58
N SER A 154 15.18 22.15 9.86
CA SER A 154 13.84 22.75 9.91
C SER A 154 12.98 22.25 11.08
N GLY A 155 13.46 21.29 11.88
CA GLY A 155 12.70 20.66 12.97
C GLY A 155 11.75 19.54 12.55
N GLY A 156 11.79 19.13 11.27
CA GLY A 156 11.13 17.93 10.76
C GLY A 156 12.13 16.79 10.63
N TYR A 157 11.63 15.60 10.34
CA TYR A 157 12.46 14.44 10.05
C TYR A 157 12.50 14.19 8.55
N ASP A 158 13.67 13.80 8.03
CA ASP A 158 13.77 13.26 6.67
C ASP A 158 13.18 11.85 6.64
N LEU A 159 11.90 11.78 6.40
CA LEU A 159 11.15 10.54 6.26
C LEU A 159 11.20 10.00 4.81
N GLY A 160 12.09 10.52 3.98
CA GLY A 160 12.30 10.08 2.60
C GLY A 160 12.82 8.64 2.46
N SER A 161 13.08 7.96 3.59
CA SER A 161 13.56 6.58 3.62
C SER A 161 12.48 5.53 3.86
N HIS A 162 11.20 5.92 4.08
CA HIS A 162 10.13 4.93 4.20
C HIS A 162 9.44 4.68 2.85
N GLY A 163 9.12 3.42 2.60
CA GLY A 163 8.39 3.04 1.40
C GLY A 163 6.98 3.63 1.43
N THR A 164 6.65 4.48 0.46
CA THR A 164 5.31 5.05 0.28
C THR A 164 4.41 4.06 -0.46
N TYR A 165 4.11 2.94 0.20
CA TYR A 165 3.27 1.87 -0.32
C TYR A 165 1.90 1.88 0.34
N VAL A 166 0.87 1.55 -0.42
CA VAL A 166 -0.42 1.10 0.12
C VAL A 166 -0.37 -0.42 0.17
N ILE A 167 -0.62 -0.99 1.34
CA ILE A 167 -0.57 -2.42 1.59
C ILE A 167 -1.99 -2.97 1.64
N ALA A 168 -2.27 -4.06 0.93
CA ALA A 168 -3.49 -4.82 1.10
C ALA A 168 -3.29 -5.84 2.23
N VAL A 169 -4.17 -5.84 3.21
CA VAL A 169 -4.28 -6.87 4.25
C VAL A 169 -5.62 -7.56 4.06
N ASP A 170 -5.62 -8.87 3.95
CA ASP A 170 -6.81 -9.69 3.77
C ASP A 170 -7.45 -10.12 5.11
N GLY A 171 -8.59 -10.79 5.04
CA GLY A 171 -9.29 -11.28 6.23
C GLY A 171 -8.63 -12.48 6.96
N ASN A 172 -7.43 -12.88 6.54
CA ASN A 172 -6.60 -13.87 7.24
C ASN A 172 -5.40 -13.23 7.93
N ASP A 173 -5.36 -11.92 8.04
CA ASP A 173 -4.23 -11.14 8.57
C ASP A 173 -2.94 -11.31 7.76
N GLU A 174 -3.09 -11.54 6.46
CA GLU A 174 -1.99 -11.67 5.53
C GLU A 174 -1.94 -10.45 4.60
N ALA A 175 -0.72 -10.01 4.22
CA ALA A 175 -0.53 -8.94 3.26
C ALA A 175 -0.04 -9.49 1.91
N PRO A 176 -0.96 -9.86 1.00
CA PRO A 176 -0.65 -10.50 -0.27
C PRO A 176 -0.22 -9.52 -1.36
N MET A 177 -0.43 -8.21 -1.17
CA MET A 177 -0.18 -7.23 -2.23
C MET A 177 0.18 -5.85 -1.67
N PHE A 178 0.96 -5.11 -2.45
CA PHE A 178 1.17 -3.67 -2.21
C PHE A 178 1.18 -2.88 -3.52
N TRP A 179 0.83 -1.60 -3.41
CA TRP A 179 0.89 -0.63 -4.51
C TRP A 179 1.89 0.47 -4.21
N ARG A 180 2.56 0.90 -5.25
CA ARG A 180 3.51 2.01 -5.21
C ARG A 180 2.78 3.35 -5.30
N GLN A 181 3.48 4.40 -4.91
CA GLN A 181 2.97 5.78 -4.89
C GLN A 181 2.48 6.31 -6.25
N ASP A 182 2.92 5.72 -7.37
CA ASP A 182 2.56 6.10 -8.73
C ASP A 182 1.34 5.32 -9.29
N THR A 183 0.71 4.49 -8.47
CA THR A 183 -0.51 3.76 -8.83
C THR A 183 -1.68 4.72 -9.04
N SER A 184 -2.37 4.60 -10.15
CA SER A 184 -3.52 5.45 -10.47
C SER A 184 -4.81 4.97 -9.77
N ALA A 185 -5.79 5.87 -9.63
CA ALA A 185 -7.09 5.55 -9.07
C ALA A 185 -7.84 4.42 -9.82
N ALA A 186 -7.63 4.31 -11.14
CA ALA A 186 -8.24 3.23 -11.93
C ALA A 186 -7.60 1.88 -11.65
N GLN A 187 -6.28 1.86 -11.44
CA GLN A 187 -5.54 0.65 -11.08
C GLN A 187 -5.91 0.19 -9.68
N PHE A 188 -5.96 1.09 -8.68
CA PHE A 188 -6.47 0.75 -7.35
C PHE A 188 -7.86 0.12 -7.43
N ALA A 189 -8.81 0.73 -8.14
CA ALA A 189 -10.17 0.20 -8.26
C ALA A 189 -10.19 -1.19 -8.91
N SER A 190 -9.44 -1.38 -9.99
CA SER A 190 -9.38 -2.68 -10.70
C SER A 190 -8.81 -3.78 -9.82
N ASP A 191 -7.68 -3.51 -9.16
CA ASP A 191 -7.00 -4.51 -8.35
C ASP A 191 -7.80 -4.84 -7.08
N ILE A 192 -8.39 -3.82 -6.42
CA ILE A 192 -9.25 -4.03 -5.25
C ILE A 192 -10.47 -4.89 -5.62
N SER A 193 -11.14 -4.59 -6.74
CA SER A 193 -12.26 -5.43 -7.22
C SER A 193 -11.82 -6.86 -7.49
N GLY A 194 -10.62 -7.07 -8.06
CA GLY A 194 -10.02 -8.39 -8.26
C GLY A 194 -9.83 -9.13 -6.95
N LEU A 195 -9.16 -8.51 -5.96
CA LEU A 195 -8.93 -9.10 -4.63
C LEU A 195 -10.24 -9.47 -3.91
N LEU A 196 -11.29 -8.66 -4.08
CA LEU A 196 -12.60 -8.95 -3.52
C LEU A 196 -13.35 -10.06 -4.28
N GLY A 197 -13.04 -10.27 -5.56
CA GLY A 197 -13.64 -11.30 -6.40
C GLY A 197 -13.04 -12.69 -6.22
N ASP A 198 -11.76 -12.79 -5.89
CA ASP A 198 -10.99 -14.04 -5.86
C ASP A 198 -11.04 -14.78 -4.51
N ALA A 199 -11.70 -14.28 -3.49
CA ALA A 199 -11.75 -14.85 -2.13
C ALA A 199 -13.02 -15.66 -1.85
#